data_7e2a716b1e3263adbf09b97c58d39243
#
_entry.id   7e2a716b1e3263adbf09b97c58d39243
#
_cell.length_a   1.000
_cell.length_b   1.000
_cell.length_c   1.000
_cell.angle_alpha   90.00
_cell.angle_beta   90.00
_cell.angle_gamma   90.00
#
_symmetry.space_group_name_H-M   'P 1'
#
loop_
_entity.id
_entity.type
_entity.pdbx_description
1 polymer ?
#
loop_
_entity_poly.entity_id
_entity_poly.type
_entity_poly.pdbx_seq_one_letter_code
_entity_poly.pdbx_strand_id
1 'polypeptide(L)'
;AHLLGSLTWVEGEDRALLLASSRASACHCAIVGEDPLDRVREIAAGPGGRLGVITCERVMLHCVSGVSSHDIEEILDIDSADAAAAPSASWSPQKIMDAHEAVSAVGQLGLRAVCEAVREGQMPGWICSSRPAVGVCPTLWDRTLCVDVDAHGVTLMSITGEEVTTLVVSFGQALADAGEVGPALEKLASHALPQRLTRP
;
A
#
# COMPACT_ATOMS: atom_id res chain seq x y z
N ALA A 1 5.46 9.46 -0.44
CA ALA A 1 5.97 10.28 -1.55
C ALA A 1 5.40 11.70 -1.46
N HIS A 2 6.15 12.68 -1.95
CA HIS A 2 5.69 14.06 -2.16
C HIS A 2 5.82 14.40 -3.64
N LEU A 3 4.77 14.99 -4.19
CA LEU A 3 4.78 15.50 -5.56
C LEU A 3 5.09 17.00 -5.50
N LEU A 4 6.08 17.44 -6.26
CA LEU A 4 6.45 18.83 -6.42
C LEU A 4 6.11 19.24 -7.85
N GLY A 5 5.43 20.36 -8.01
CA GLY A 5 5.01 20.86 -9.31
C GLY A 5 4.08 22.04 -9.21
N SER A 6 3.48 22.41 -10.31
CA SER A 6 2.53 23.50 -10.40
C SER A 6 1.09 22.99 -10.28
N LEU A 7 0.24 23.74 -9.56
CA LEU A 7 -1.18 23.45 -9.40
C LEU A 7 -1.99 24.40 -10.28
N THR A 8 -2.81 23.84 -11.17
CA THR A 8 -3.75 24.59 -11.97
C THR A 8 -5.19 24.24 -11.56
N TRP A 9 -5.98 25.25 -11.23
CA TRP A 9 -7.38 25.04 -10.91
C TRP A 9 -8.20 24.80 -12.17
N VAL A 10 -9.09 23.81 -12.13
CA VAL A 10 -9.95 23.42 -13.23
C VAL A 10 -11.37 23.92 -12.97
N GLU A 11 -11.91 24.67 -13.89
CA GLU A 11 -13.22 25.32 -13.77
C GLU A 11 -14.14 24.95 -14.95
N GLY A 12 -15.42 25.25 -14.83
CA GLY A 12 -16.40 25.11 -15.90
C GLY A 12 -16.58 23.68 -16.43
N GLU A 13 -16.64 23.56 -17.76
CA GLU A 13 -16.90 22.29 -18.44
C GLU A 13 -15.78 21.26 -18.24
N ASP A 14 -14.54 21.70 -18.16
CA ASP A 14 -13.38 20.82 -17.93
C ASP A 14 -13.47 20.13 -16.59
N ARG A 15 -13.99 20.83 -15.55
CA ARG A 15 -14.23 20.24 -14.22
C ARG A 15 -15.26 19.10 -14.31
N ALA A 16 -16.35 19.33 -15.00
CA ALA A 16 -17.41 18.31 -15.18
C ALA A 16 -16.87 17.11 -15.95
N LEU A 17 -16.08 17.35 -17.00
CA LEU A 17 -15.47 16.31 -17.81
C LEU A 17 -14.47 15.46 -17.00
N LEU A 18 -13.60 16.08 -16.21
CA LEU A 18 -12.64 15.38 -15.35
C LEU A 18 -13.33 14.55 -14.28
N LEU A 19 -14.38 15.09 -13.65
CA LEU A 19 -15.16 14.33 -12.66
C LEU A 19 -15.89 13.14 -13.28
N ALA A 20 -16.36 13.27 -14.52
CA ALA A 20 -17.03 12.19 -15.24
C ALA A 20 -16.06 11.13 -15.78
N SER A 21 -14.86 11.56 -16.22
CA SER A 21 -13.85 10.67 -16.80
C SER A 21 -12.99 9.96 -15.75
N SER A 22 -12.97 10.47 -14.51
CA SER A 22 -12.29 9.78 -13.41
C SER A 22 -13.01 8.46 -13.17
N ARG A 23 -12.58 7.42 -13.89
CA ARG A 23 -13.03 6.05 -13.60
C ARG A 23 -12.56 5.72 -12.19
N ALA A 24 -13.45 5.13 -11.41
CA ALA A 24 -13.07 4.45 -10.22
C ALA A 24 -11.91 3.52 -10.60
N SER A 25 -10.69 3.88 -10.26
CA SER A 25 -9.65 2.89 -10.22
C SER A 25 -10.18 1.86 -9.23
N ALA A 26 -10.14 0.60 -9.60
CA ALA A 26 -10.56 -0.49 -8.73
C ALA A 26 -9.63 -0.66 -7.50
N CYS A 27 -9.05 0.42 -7.04
CA CYS A 27 -8.42 0.49 -5.74
C CYS A 27 -9.54 0.38 -4.71
N HIS A 28 -10.00 -0.83 -4.49
CA HIS A 28 -10.75 -1.18 -3.31
C HIS A 28 -9.80 -0.96 -2.13
N CYS A 29 -9.72 0.28 -1.71
CA CYS A 29 -9.17 0.57 -0.41
C CYS A 29 -10.14 -0.04 0.59
N ALA A 30 -9.95 -1.33 0.90
CA ALA A 30 -10.76 -2.11 1.85
C ALA A 30 -10.80 -1.47 3.24
N ILE A 31 -10.07 -0.38 3.44
CA ILE A 31 -9.94 0.39 4.65
C ILE A 31 -11.20 1.18 4.98
N VAL A 32 -11.99 1.58 4.00
CA VAL A 32 -13.10 2.54 4.23
C VAL A 32 -14.47 1.97 3.84
N GLY A 33 -14.55 0.86 3.11
CA GLY A 33 -15.82 0.29 2.64
C GLY A 33 -16.53 1.13 1.57
N GLU A 34 -15.97 2.31 1.26
CA GLU A 34 -16.44 3.24 0.23
C GLU A 34 -15.28 3.52 -0.73
N ASP A 35 -15.55 3.73 -2.00
CA ASP A 35 -14.53 4.18 -2.94
C ASP A 35 -14.04 5.57 -2.49
N PRO A 36 -12.78 5.75 -2.10
CA PRO A 36 -12.28 7.06 -1.68
C PRO A 36 -12.42 8.11 -2.78
N LEU A 37 -12.49 7.69 -4.05
CA LEU A 37 -12.75 8.58 -5.19
C LEU A 37 -14.18 9.10 -5.20
N ASP A 38 -15.18 8.35 -4.75
CA ASP A 38 -16.55 8.83 -4.64
C ASP A 38 -16.63 9.96 -3.61
N ARG A 39 -15.94 9.83 -2.49
CA ARG A 39 -15.86 10.90 -1.50
C ARG A 39 -15.15 12.15 -2.03
N VAL A 40 -14.06 11.97 -2.78
CA VAL A 40 -13.37 13.09 -3.45
C VAL A 40 -14.28 13.77 -4.47
N ARG A 41 -15.05 13.01 -5.25
CA ARG A 41 -16.04 13.54 -6.20
C ARG A 41 -17.13 14.34 -5.50
N GLU A 42 -17.69 13.83 -4.43
CA GLU A 42 -18.69 14.55 -3.63
C GLU A 42 -18.16 15.89 -3.12
N ILE A 43 -16.96 15.88 -2.53
CA ILE A 43 -16.32 17.09 -2.03
C ILE A 43 -16.04 18.07 -3.19
N ALA A 44 -15.48 17.58 -4.28
CA ALA A 44 -15.17 18.42 -5.44
C ALA A 44 -16.42 18.99 -6.11
N ALA A 45 -17.53 18.25 -6.15
CA ALA A 45 -18.81 18.69 -6.72
C ALA A 45 -19.60 19.62 -5.78
N GLY A 46 -19.32 19.57 -4.46
CA GLY A 46 -20.04 20.31 -3.44
C GLY A 46 -19.80 21.84 -3.50
N PRO A 47 -20.60 22.61 -2.72
CA PRO A 47 -20.43 24.06 -2.61
C PRO A 47 -19.05 24.41 -2.04
N GLY A 48 -18.27 25.20 -2.77
CA GLY A 48 -16.90 25.59 -2.39
C GLY A 48 -15.83 24.55 -2.68
N GLY A 49 -16.21 23.36 -3.20
CA GLY A 49 -15.26 22.37 -3.66
C GLY A 49 -14.48 22.87 -4.88
N ARG A 50 -13.20 22.55 -4.93
CA ARG A 50 -12.33 22.88 -6.07
C ARG A 50 -11.65 21.60 -6.59
N LEU A 51 -11.44 21.54 -7.88
CA LEU A 51 -10.64 20.52 -8.53
C LEU A 51 -9.40 21.17 -9.12
N GLY A 52 -8.24 20.57 -8.88
CA GLY A 52 -7.00 21.04 -9.45
C GLY A 52 -6.23 19.91 -10.11
N VAL A 53 -5.48 20.22 -11.12
CA VAL A 53 -4.52 19.33 -11.78
C VAL A 53 -3.12 19.74 -11.35
N ILE A 54 -2.35 18.79 -10.86
CA ILE A 54 -0.94 18.98 -10.53
C ILE A 54 -0.13 18.54 -11.73
N THR A 55 0.60 19.48 -12.34
CA THR A 55 1.66 19.15 -13.28
C THR A 55 2.90 18.83 -12.45
N CYS A 56 3.15 17.53 -12.27
CA CYS A 56 4.27 17.08 -11.46
C CYS A 56 5.58 17.26 -12.23
N GLU A 57 6.56 17.88 -11.58
CA GLU A 57 7.91 18.06 -12.09
C GLU A 57 8.88 17.09 -11.41
N ARG A 58 8.71 16.90 -10.10
CA ARG A 58 9.59 16.07 -9.29
C ARG A 58 8.79 15.25 -8.28
N VAL A 59 9.30 14.06 -7.98
CA VAL A 59 8.79 13.18 -6.93
C VAL A 59 9.85 13.00 -5.86
N MET A 60 9.49 13.28 -4.61
CA MET A 60 10.35 12.96 -3.46
C MET A 60 9.83 11.67 -2.81
N LEU A 61 10.67 10.66 -2.78
CA LEU A 61 10.39 9.40 -2.11
C LEU A 61 11.06 9.40 -0.75
N HIS A 62 10.28 9.14 0.28
CA HIS A 62 10.77 8.93 1.63
C HIS A 62 10.73 7.44 1.92
N CYS A 63 11.86 6.85 2.17
CA CYS A 63 11.99 5.44 2.56
C CYS A 63 12.86 5.32 3.80
N VAL A 64 12.98 4.13 4.35
CA VAL A 64 13.79 3.86 5.54
C VAL A 64 15.27 4.16 5.34
N SER A 65 15.77 4.15 4.10
CA SER A 65 17.14 4.48 3.72
C SER A 65 17.39 5.98 3.53
N GLY A 66 16.35 6.81 3.55
CA GLY A 66 16.48 8.25 3.39
C GLY A 66 15.43 8.87 2.47
N VAL A 67 15.77 10.04 1.94
CA VAL A 67 14.95 10.78 0.98
C VAL A 67 15.68 10.83 -0.35
N SER A 68 15.00 10.41 -1.40
CA SER A 68 15.47 10.57 -2.79
C SER A 68 14.56 11.52 -3.55
N SER A 69 15.11 12.24 -4.53
CA SER A 69 14.37 13.14 -5.40
C SER A 69 14.61 12.74 -6.84
N HIS A 70 13.52 12.56 -7.57
CA HIS A 70 13.54 12.12 -8.96
C HIS A 70 12.74 13.10 -9.81
N ASP A 71 13.23 13.42 -10.98
CA ASP A 71 12.45 14.15 -11.96
C ASP A 71 11.35 13.24 -12.51
N ILE A 72 10.19 13.82 -12.82
CA ILE A 72 9.03 13.01 -13.26
C ILE A 72 9.36 12.23 -14.56
N GLU A 73 10.19 12.81 -15.43
CA GLU A 73 10.65 12.19 -16.67
C GLU A 73 11.48 10.93 -16.39
N GLU A 74 12.34 10.94 -15.37
CA GLU A 74 13.10 9.76 -14.96
C GLU A 74 12.19 8.62 -14.51
N ILE A 75 11.09 8.95 -13.80
CA ILE A 75 10.12 7.96 -13.33
C ILE A 75 9.29 7.42 -14.48
N LEU A 76 8.89 8.26 -15.43
CA LEU A 76 8.09 7.85 -16.58
C LEU A 76 8.92 7.10 -17.64
N ASP A 77 10.24 7.36 -17.71
CA ASP A 77 11.15 6.73 -18.68
C ASP A 77 11.65 5.34 -18.23
N ILE A 78 11.36 4.95 -16.98
CA ILE A 78 11.67 3.61 -16.46
C ILE A 78 11.04 2.49 -17.32
N ASP A 79 9.96 2.79 -18.02
CA ASP A 79 9.31 1.81 -18.91
C ASP A 79 10.07 1.57 -20.24
N SER A 80 10.99 2.43 -20.64
CA SER A 80 11.58 2.34 -22.00
C SER A 80 12.99 1.75 -22.07
N ALA A 81 13.85 1.99 -21.09
CA ALA A 81 15.27 1.64 -21.19
C ALA A 81 15.75 0.54 -20.25
N ASP A 82 15.19 0.44 -19.05
CA ASP A 82 15.69 -0.45 -17.99
C ASP A 82 14.80 -1.65 -17.68
N ALA A 83 13.66 -1.80 -18.35
CA ALA A 83 12.85 -3.02 -18.26
C ALA A 83 13.65 -4.29 -18.68
N ALA A 84 14.73 -4.10 -19.43
CA ALA A 84 15.66 -5.18 -19.81
C ALA A 84 16.81 -5.37 -18.79
N ALA A 85 17.05 -4.41 -17.90
CA ALA A 85 18.14 -4.42 -16.92
C ALA A 85 17.64 -4.52 -15.46
N ALA A 86 16.34 -4.36 -15.20
CA ALA A 86 15.78 -4.66 -13.88
C ALA A 86 16.03 -6.13 -13.54
N PRO A 87 16.50 -6.45 -12.33
CA PRO A 87 16.61 -7.83 -11.91
C PRO A 87 15.25 -8.49 -12.15
N SER A 88 15.25 -9.68 -12.72
CA SER A 88 14.14 -10.44 -13.27
C SER A 88 13.00 -10.80 -12.28
N ALA A 89 12.78 -9.98 -11.27
CA ALA A 89 11.81 -10.18 -10.19
C ALA A 89 10.86 -9.01 -9.96
N SER A 90 10.87 -7.97 -10.80
CA SER A 90 9.85 -6.92 -10.66
C SER A 90 8.58 -7.35 -11.37
N TRP A 91 7.51 -7.48 -10.61
CA TRP A 91 6.18 -7.75 -11.15
C TRP A 91 5.65 -6.50 -11.89
N SER A 92 4.86 -6.72 -12.93
CA SER A 92 4.15 -5.62 -13.58
C SER A 92 3.21 -4.92 -12.59
N PRO A 93 2.88 -3.63 -12.79
CA PRO A 93 1.95 -2.90 -11.93
C PRO A 93 0.62 -3.65 -11.67
N GLN A 94 0.08 -4.33 -12.70
CA GLN A 94 -1.13 -5.14 -12.52
C GLN A 94 -0.90 -6.31 -11.56
N LYS A 95 0.20 -7.04 -11.70
CA LYS A 95 0.54 -8.14 -10.79
C LYS A 95 0.76 -7.66 -9.35
N ILE A 96 1.32 -6.48 -9.17
CA ILE A 96 1.47 -5.87 -7.83
C ILE A 96 0.08 -5.60 -7.23
N MET A 97 -0.85 -5.07 -8.02
CA MET A 97 -2.23 -4.83 -7.56
C MET A 97 -2.94 -6.12 -7.20
N ASP A 98 -2.81 -7.15 -8.05
CA ASP A 98 -3.37 -8.48 -7.78
C ASP A 98 -2.79 -9.08 -6.49
N ALA A 99 -1.49 -8.88 -6.25
CA ALA A 99 -0.83 -9.30 -5.01
C ALA A 99 -1.36 -8.54 -3.78
N HIS A 100 -1.57 -7.23 -3.87
CA HIS A 100 -2.20 -6.45 -2.78
C HIS A 100 -3.61 -6.94 -2.45
N GLU A 101 -4.39 -7.27 -3.47
CA GLU A 101 -5.72 -7.86 -3.30
C GLU A 101 -5.64 -9.22 -2.60
N ALA A 102 -4.70 -10.07 -3.03
CA ALA A 102 -4.45 -11.37 -2.41
C ALA A 102 -4.02 -11.25 -0.94
N VAL A 103 -3.18 -10.28 -0.58
CA VAL A 103 -2.84 -9.97 0.83
C VAL A 103 -4.10 -9.62 1.61
N SER A 104 -4.95 -8.76 1.05
CA SER A 104 -6.17 -8.32 1.71
C SER A 104 -7.16 -9.47 1.95
N ALA A 105 -7.19 -10.45 1.05
CA ALA A 105 -8.05 -11.63 1.14
C ALA A 105 -7.70 -12.58 2.30
N VAL A 106 -6.46 -12.56 2.80
CA VAL A 106 -6.04 -13.35 3.99
C VAL A 106 -6.83 -12.96 5.25
N GLY A 107 -7.34 -11.74 5.29
CA GLY A 107 -8.16 -11.23 6.37
C GLY A 107 -7.36 -10.74 7.59
N GLN A 108 -8.00 -9.87 8.37
CA GLN A 108 -7.36 -9.15 9.48
C GLN A 108 -6.80 -10.07 10.56
N LEU A 109 -7.48 -11.17 10.86
CA LEU A 109 -7.03 -12.11 11.89
C LEU A 109 -5.72 -12.78 11.49
N GLY A 110 -5.62 -13.24 10.23
CA GLY A 110 -4.42 -13.88 9.70
C GLY A 110 -3.26 -12.90 9.61
N LEU A 111 -3.48 -11.70 9.06
CA LEU A 111 -2.44 -10.68 8.95
C LEU A 111 -1.92 -10.24 10.33
N ARG A 112 -2.80 -10.06 11.31
CA ARG A 112 -2.39 -9.73 12.68
C ARG A 112 -1.55 -10.85 13.30
N ALA A 113 -1.96 -12.11 13.14
CA ALA A 113 -1.21 -13.25 13.67
C ALA A 113 0.20 -13.31 13.09
N VAL A 114 0.33 -13.07 11.78
CA VAL A 114 1.63 -13.00 11.09
C VAL A 114 2.49 -11.86 11.64
N CYS A 115 1.93 -10.65 11.81
CA CYS A 115 2.65 -9.51 12.36
C CYS A 115 3.20 -9.81 13.75
N GLU A 116 2.40 -10.43 14.61
CA GLU A 116 2.82 -10.75 15.96
C GLU A 116 3.86 -11.88 16.00
N ALA A 117 3.74 -12.89 15.13
CA ALA A 117 4.75 -13.94 15.01
C ALA A 117 6.10 -13.38 14.55
N VAL A 118 6.13 -12.35 13.68
CA VAL A 118 7.36 -11.63 13.34
C VAL A 118 7.89 -10.83 14.53
N ARG A 119 7.02 -10.12 15.26
CA ARG A 119 7.43 -9.36 16.47
C ARG A 119 8.03 -10.26 17.55
N GLU A 120 7.54 -11.47 17.68
CA GLU A 120 8.03 -12.48 18.64
C GLU A 120 9.24 -13.29 18.13
N GLY A 121 9.72 -13.01 16.92
CA GLY A 121 10.83 -13.75 16.30
C GLY A 121 10.51 -15.20 15.91
N GLN A 122 9.23 -15.54 15.82
CA GLN A 122 8.75 -16.88 15.47
C GLN A 122 8.62 -17.09 13.95
N MET A 123 8.70 -16.01 13.20
CA MET A 123 8.53 -16.00 11.75
C MET A 123 9.61 -15.13 11.10
N PRO A 124 10.09 -15.48 9.89
CA PRO A 124 11.07 -14.68 9.18
C PRO A 124 10.51 -13.32 8.79
N GLY A 125 11.24 -12.28 9.18
CA GLY A 125 10.87 -10.90 8.96
C GLY A 125 11.60 -9.96 9.93
N TRP A 126 11.31 -8.67 9.83
CA TRP A 126 11.89 -7.66 10.72
C TRP A 126 10.98 -6.44 10.88
N ILE A 127 11.12 -5.76 12.00
CA ILE A 127 10.42 -4.50 12.27
C ILE A 127 11.21 -3.37 11.62
N CYS A 128 10.56 -2.64 10.71
CA CYS A 128 11.13 -1.46 10.07
C CYS A 128 11.02 -0.22 10.96
N SER A 129 9.86 -0.04 11.59
CA SER A 129 9.60 1.08 12.48
C SER A 129 8.50 0.76 13.48
N SER A 130 8.56 1.40 14.64
CA SER A 130 7.47 1.45 15.61
C SER A 130 7.35 2.88 16.12
N ARG A 131 6.10 3.38 16.20
CA ARG A 131 5.82 4.74 16.65
C ARG A 131 4.44 4.82 17.30
N PRO A 132 4.20 5.82 18.16
CA PRO A 132 2.87 6.08 18.69
C PRO A 132 1.84 6.33 17.57
N ALA A 133 0.61 5.88 17.77
CA ALA A 133 -0.51 6.05 16.83
C ALA A 133 -1.13 7.46 16.89
N VAL A 134 -0.31 8.50 17.02
CA VAL A 134 -0.77 9.88 17.08
C VAL A 134 -1.32 10.30 15.71
N GLY A 135 -2.56 10.80 15.69
CA GLY A 135 -3.21 11.28 14.48
C GLY A 135 -3.74 10.17 13.56
N VAL A 136 -3.70 8.92 13.99
CA VAL A 136 -4.31 7.81 13.23
C VAL A 136 -5.82 7.90 13.33
N CYS A 137 -6.49 7.77 12.19
CA CYS A 137 -7.94 7.74 12.14
C CYS A 137 -8.49 6.57 12.97
N PRO A 138 -9.49 6.78 13.84
CA PRO A 138 -10.05 5.71 14.68
C PRO A 138 -10.54 4.48 13.92
N THR A 139 -10.98 4.64 12.67
CA THR A 139 -11.41 3.53 11.82
C THR A 139 -10.28 2.57 11.42
N LEU A 140 -9.03 3.01 11.57
CA LEU A 140 -7.84 2.21 11.29
C LEU A 140 -7.31 1.49 12.53
N TRP A 141 -7.85 1.77 13.71
CA TRP A 141 -7.41 1.10 14.92
C TRP A 141 -7.72 -0.40 14.85
N ASP A 142 -6.80 -1.17 15.37
CA ASP A 142 -6.82 -2.64 15.31
C ASP A 142 -6.85 -3.22 13.87
N ARG A 143 -6.26 -2.48 12.92
CA ARG A 143 -6.11 -2.92 11.54
C ARG A 143 -4.66 -3.23 11.18
N THR A 144 -4.52 -4.20 10.30
CA THR A 144 -3.26 -4.51 9.61
C THR A 144 -3.44 -4.25 8.12
N LEU A 145 -2.57 -3.42 7.57
CA LEU A 145 -2.65 -2.93 6.20
C LEU A 145 -1.45 -3.41 5.41
N CYS A 146 -1.65 -3.79 4.16
CA CYS A 146 -0.57 -3.99 3.21
C CYS A 146 -0.06 -2.63 2.75
N VAL A 147 1.23 -2.38 2.95
CA VAL A 147 1.91 -1.15 2.49
C VAL A 147 2.58 -1.40 1.15
N ASP A 148 3.23 -2.56 1.02
CA ASP A 148 3.95 -2.96 -0.18
C ASP A 148 4.05 -4.48 -0.26
N VAL A 149 4.20 -5.03 -1.46
CA VAL A 149 4.38 -6.46 -1.69
C VAL A 149 5.22 -6.70 -2.93
N ASP A 150 6.21 -7.58 -2.80
CA ASP A 150 7.08 -8.00 -3.89
C ASP A 150 7.27 -9.53 -3.89
N ALA A 151 8.17 -10.01 -4.73
CA ALA A 151 8.48 -11.43 -4.82
C ALA A 151 9.11 -12.02 -3.54
N HIS A 152 9.70 -11.21 -2.68
CA HIS A 152 10.45 -11.66 -1.51
C HIS A 152 9.68 -11.57 -0.21
N GLY A 153 8.65 -10.70 -0.16
CA GLY A 153 7.90 -10.50 1.06
C GLY A 153 6.77 -9.48 0.94
N VAL A 154 6.17 -9.20 2.06
CA VAL A 154 5.13 -8.20 2.21
C VAL A 154 5.47 -7.23 3.34
N THR A 155 5.31 -5.95 3.07
CA THR A 155 5.40 -4.90 4.10
C THR A 155 4.02 -4.64 4.66
N LEU A 156 3.86 -4.90 5.95
CA LEU A 156 2.61 -4.71 6.68
C LEU A 156 2.74 -3.56 7.67
N MET A 157 1.69 -2.78 7.80
CA MET A 157 1.54 -1.79 8.86
C MET A 157 0.43 -2.25 9.81
N SER A 158 0.81 -2.59 11.02
CA SER A 158 -0.11 -3.01 12.09
C SER A 158 -0.37 -1.83 13.01
N ILE A 159 -1.64 -1.53 13.22
CA ILE A 159 -2.09 -0.49 14.15
C ILE A 159 -2.81 -1.22 15.28
N THR A 160 -2.17 -1.28 16.45
CA THR A 160 -2.68 -2.03 17.59
C THR A 160 -2.59 -1.16 18.86
N GLY A 161 -3.73 -0.88 19.46
CA GLY A 161 -3.80 0.03 20.58
C GLY A 161 -3.26 1.43 20.22
N GLU A 162 -2.24 1.88 20.95
CA GLU A 162 -1.62 3.21 20.75
C GLU A 162 -0.34 3.17 19.89
N GLU A 163 -0.08 2.05 19.20
CA GLU A 163 1.15 1.84 18.45
C GLU A 163 0.88 1.54 16.98
N VAL A 164 1.69 2.13 16.10
CA VAL A 164 1.80 1.79 14.68
C VAL A 164 3.14 1.13 14.45
N THR A 165 3.12 -0.13 14.05
CA THR A 165 4.33 -0.89 13.70
C THR A 165 4.33 -1.20 12.22
N THR A 166 5.40 -0.85 11.52
CA THR A 166 5.65 -1.29 10.15
C THR A 166 6.70 -2.39 10.16
N LEU A 167 6.41 -3.49 9.52
CA LEU A 167 7.28 -4.65 9.48
C LEU A 167 7.26 -5.33 8.10
N VAL A 168 8.34 -6.03 7.79
CA VAL A 168 8.44 -6.89 6.61
C VAL A 168 8.29 -8.34 7.04
N VAL A 169 7.45 -9.06 6.33
CA VAL A 169 7.31 -10.52 6.43
C VAL A 169 7.98 -11.13 5.21
N SER A 170 8.98 -11.97 5.41
CA SER A 170 9.66 -12.64 4.31
C SER A 170 8.96 -13.93 3.94
N PHE A 171 8.82 -14.21 2.64
CA PHE A 171 8.33 -15.51 2.15
C PHE A 171 9.39 -16.64 2.28
N GLY A 172 10.63 -16.29 2.67
CA GLY A 172 11.73 -17.23 2.79
C GLY A 172 12.41 -17.57 1.46
N GLN A 173 11.69 -17.52 0.38
CA GLN A 173 12.18 -17.65 -1.01
C GLN A 173 11.41 -16.72 -1.92
N ALA A 174 12.02 -16.31 -3.03
CA ALA A 174 11.34 -15.47 -4.01
C ALA A 174 10.19 -16.24 -4.67
N LEU A 175 9.02 -15.61 -4.73
CA LEU A 175 7.86 -16.13 -5.44
C LEU A 175 8.02 -15.87 -6.94
N ALA A 176 7.65 -16.85 -7.75
CA ALA A 176 7.74 -16.74 -9.21
C ALA A 176 6.62 -15.89 -9.79
N ASP A 177 5.45 -15.87 -9.14
CA ASP A 177 4.28 -15.13 -9.61
C ASP A 177 3.51 -14.49 -8.45
N ALA A 178 2.86 -13.36 -8.73
CA ALA A 178 2.03 -12.63 -7.77
C ALA A 178 0.85 -13.47 -7.24
N GLY A 179 0.34 -14.42 -8.04
CA GLY A 179 -0.71 -15.34 -7.61
C GLY A 179 -0.30 -16.29 -6.47
N GLU A 180 1.00 -16.41 -6.19
CA GLU A 180 1.51 -17.23 -5.08
C GLU A 180 1.48 -16.50 -3.73
N VAL A 181 1.28 -15.18 -3.72
CA VAL A 181 1.28 -14.35 -2.50
C VAL A 181 0.21 -14.78 -1.50
N GLY A 182 -1.03 -14.93 -1.97
CA GLY A 182 -2.14 -15.37 -1.12
C GLY A 182 -1.85 -16.72 -0.43
N PRO A 183 -1.58 -17.78 -1.19
CA PRO A 183 -1.21 -19.08 -0.64
C PRO A 183 0.00 -19.06 0.30
N ALA A 184 1.03 -18.25 -0.01
CA ALA A 184 2.20 -18.12 0.84
C ALA A 184 1.84 -17.47 2.19
N LEU A 185 1.06 -16.38 2.18
CA LEU A 185 0.60 -15.72 3.40
C LEU A 185 -0.39 -16.55 4.21
N GLU A 186 -1.31 -17.25 3.57
CA GLU A 186 -2.24 -18.17 4.25
C GLU A 186 -1.48 -19.27 4.98
N LYS A 187 -0.44 -19.81 4.36
CA LYS A 187 0.45 -20.78 5.00
C LYS A 187 1.13 -20.19 6.21
N LEU A 188 1.68 -18.98 6.12
CA LEU A 188 2.30 -18.28 7.24
C LEU A 188 1.28 -17.99 8.35
N ALA A 189 0.10 -17.50 8.01
CA ALA A 189 -0.99 -17.25 8.96
C ALA A 189 -1.44 -18.53 9.67
N SER A 190 -1.53 -19.64 8.94
CA SER A 190 -1.90 -20.96 9.51
C SER A 190 -0.86 -21.48 10.50
N HIS A 191 0.41 -21.13 10.35
CA HIS A 191 1.46 -21.46 11.32
C HIS A 191 1.42 -20.55 12.56
N ALA A 192 1.06 -19.27 12.38
CA ALA A 192 1.00 -18.30 13.46
C ALA A 192 -0.21 -18.50 14.39
N LEU A 193 -1.38 -18.84 13.84
CA LEU A 193 -2.64 -18.95 14.58
C LEU A 193 -2.64 -20.04 15.70
N PRO A 194 -2.18 -21.28 15.48
CA PRO A 194 -2.22 -22.32 16.51
C PRO A 194 -1.38 -22.02 17.74
N GLN A 195 -0.28 -21.31 17.58
CA GLN A 195 0.64 -20.96 18.69
C GLN A 195 0.00 -20.00 19.69
N ARG A 196 -1.06 -19.26 19.28
CA ARG A 196 -1.79 -18.34 20.14
C ARG A 196 -2.88 -18.98 20.97
N LEU A 197 -3.53 -20.02 20.43
CA LEU A 197 -4.59 -20.72 21.14
C LEU A 197 -4.07 -21.59 22.29
N THR A 198 -2.75 -21.81 22.35
CA THR A 198 -2.09 -22.64 23.37
C THR A 198 -1.36 -21.85 24.45
N ARG A 199 -1.31 -20.52 24.37
CA ARG A 199 -0.76 -19.68 25.45
C ARG A 199 -1.85 -19.31 26.46
N PRO A 200 -1.66 -19.62 27.75
CA PRO A 200 -2.56 -19.21 28.83
C PRO A 200 -2.54 -17.69 29.05
#